data_666ed002d407fb922e5e24ac651eb81c
#
_entry.id   666ed002d407fb922e5e24ac651eb81c
#
_cell.length_a   1.000
_cell.length_b   1.000
_cell.length_c   1.000
_cell.angle_alpha   90.00
_cell.angle_beta   90.00
_cell.angle_gamma   90.00
#
_symmetry.space_group_name_H-M   'P 1'
#
loop_
_entity.id
_entity.type
_entity.pdbx_description
1 polymer ?
#
loop_
_entity_poly.entity_id
_entity_poly.type
_entity_poly.pdbx_seq_one_letter_code
_entity_poly.pdbx_strand_id
1 'polypeptide(L)'
;MIVGACRVVLHLPEVHSLKEKRHVVKSIIARVHNQFNVSAAEVEDQDLWQRAVIGVVVATNDTQHANEVLSKVVSFIATANSAAEMTEYQIDIEPML
;
A
#
# COMPACT_ATOMS: atom_id res chain seq x y z
N MET A 1 13.63 13.62 -12.11
CA MET A 1 13.01 12.35 -11.71
C MET A 1 11.68 12.66 -11.01
N ILE A 2 10.68 11.87 -11.28
CA ILE A 2 9.38 11.96 -10.61
C ILE A 2 9.29 10.84 -9.59
N VAL A 3 8.89 11.17 -8.38
CA VAL A 3 8.61 10.18 -7.33
C VAL A 3 7.12 10.24 -7.00
N GLY A 4 6.44 9.11 -7.11
CA GLY A 4 5.07 8.97 -6.64
C GLY A 4 5.04 8.14 -5.37
N ALA A 5 4.24 8.57 -4.40
CA ALA A 5 4.03 7.83 -3.16
C ALA A 5 2.54 7.70 -2.89
N CYS A 6 2.12 6.56 -2.36
CA CYS A 6 0.79 6.45 -1.81
C CYS A 6 0.84 5.83 -0.41
N ARG A 7 -0.09 6.24 0.41
CA ARG A 7 -0.28 5.77 1.77
C ARG A 7 -1.68 5.21 1.87
N VAL A 8 -1.79 3.92 2.17
CA VAL A 8 -3.07 3.21 2.24
C VAL A 8 -3.31 2.76 3.66
N VAL A 9 -4.45 3.11 4.22
CA VAL A 9 -4.86 2.70 5.57
C VAL A 9 -5.86 1.56 5.45
N LEU A 10 -5.56 0.48 6.16
CA LEU A 10 -6.39 -0.73 6.19
C LEU A 10 -6.91 -0.96 7.60
N HIS A 11 -8.17 -1.36 7.70
CA HIS A 11 -8.80 -1.86 8.92
C HIS A 11 -8.94 -3.38 8.82
N LEU A 12 -8.56 -4.09 9.88
CA LEU A 12 -8.58 -5.55 9.93
C LEU A 12 -9.44 -6.01 11.13
N PRO A 13 -10.77 -5.98 11.00
CA PRO A 13 -11.67 -6.15 12.16
C PRO A 13 -11.62 -7.53 12.81
N GLU A 14 -11.28 -8.57 12.04
CA GLU A 14 -11.26 -9.95 12.53
C GLU A 14 -9.86 -10.41 12.99
N VAL A 15 -8.89 -9.51 12.98
CA VAL A 15 -7.50 -9.83 13.37
C VAL A 15 -7.34 -9.57 14.85
N HIS A 16 -6.79 -10.53 15.60
CA HIS A 16 -6.66 -10.48 17.05
C HIS A 16 -5.23 -10.70 17.55
N SER A 17 -4.23 -10.62 16.68
CA SER A 17 -2.83 -10.71 17.07
C SER A 17 -1.93 -10.03 16.05
N LEU A 18 -0.72 -9.67 16.49
CA LEU A 18 0.30 -9.14 15.56
C LEU A 18 0.73 -10.20 14.54
N LYS A 19 0.74 -11.46 14.92
CA LYS A 19 1.11 -12.55 14.01
C LYS A 19 0.11 -12.65 12.85
N GLU A 20 -1.18 -12.60 13.14
CA GLU A 20 -2.23 -12.61 12.12
C GLU A 20 -2.12 -11.38 11.22
N LYS A 21 -1.94 -10.20 11.82
CA LYS A 21 -1.78 -8.96 11.06
C LYS A 21 -0.59 -9.03 10.11
N ARG A 22 0.57 -9.46 10.59
CA ARG A 22 1.77 -9.59 9.77
C ARG A 22 1.56 -10.52 8.60
N HIS A 23 0.82 -11.61 8.82
CA HIS A 23 0.49 -12.55 7.74
C HIS A 23 -0.36 -11.88 6.65
N VAL A 24 -1.37 -11.13 7.03
CA VAL A 24 -2.24 -10.40 6.09
C VAL A 24 -1.44 -9.33 5.34
N VAL A 25 -0.67 -8.52 6.05
CA VAL A 25 0.13 -7.43 5.45
C VAL A 25 1.18 -8.00 4.49
N LYS A 26 1.90 -9.05 4.87
CA LYS A 26 2.89 -9.71 3.99
C LYS A 26 2.24 -10.26 2.73
N SER A 27 1.06 -10.84 2.85
CA SER A 27 0.31 -11.35 1.69
C SER A 27 -0.02 -10.23 0.71
N ILE A 28 -0.53 -9.10 1.21
CA ILE A 28 -0.88 -7.95 0.38
C ILE A 28 0.37 -7.39 -0.31
N ILE A 29 1.45 -7.17 0.43
CA ILE A 29 2.70 -6.63 -0.11
C ILE A 29 3.30 -7.55 -1.17
N ALA A 30 3.31 -8.86 -0.93
CA ALA A 30 3.82 -9.83 -1.90
C ALA A 30 3.02 -9.78 -3.20
N ARG A 31 1.69 -9.66 -3.11
CA ARG A 31 0.82 -9.58 -4.28
C ARG A 31 1.02 -8.27 -5.04
N VAL A 32 1.23 -7.16 -4.32
CA VAL A 32 1.58 -5.87 -4.95
C VAL A 32 2.89 -6.00 -5.74
N HIS A 33 3.91 -6.60 -5.14
CA HIS A 33 5.20 -6.79 -5.81
C HIS A 33 5.11 -7.72 -7.03
N ASN A 34 4.20 -8.68 -7.02
CA ASN A 34 3.99 -9.57 -8.17
C ASN A 34 3.29 -8.86 -9.35
N GLN A 35 2.50 -7.84 -9.06
CA GLN A 35 1.70 -7.14 -10.08
C GLN A 35 2.34 -5.84 -10.56
N PHE A 36 3.12 -5.17 -9.72
CA PHE A 36 3.59 -3.83 -9.98
C PHE A 36 5.08 -3.68 -9.68
N ASN A 37 5.77 -2.90 -10.49
CA ASN A 37 7.17 -2.56 -10.25
C ASN A 37 7.24 -1.33 -9.32
N VAL A 38 7.01 -1.56 -8.03
CA VAL A 38 7.00 -0.53 -6.99
C VAL A 38 7.71 -1.04 -5.75
N SER A 39 8.06 -0.13 -4.86
CA SER A 39 8.49 -0.46 -3.51
C SER A 39 7.28 -0.36 -2.58
N ALA A 40 7.07 -1.34 -1.74
CA ALA A 40 5.95 -1.35 -0.80
C ALA A 40 6.39 -1.89 0.56
N ALA A 41 5.89 -1.28 1.63
CA ALA A 41 6.22 -1.66 3.00
C ALA A 41 5.11 -1.22 3.95
N GLU A 42 5.03 -1.88 5.11
CA GLU A 42 4.23 -1.35 6.22
C GLU A 42 5.02 -0.20 6.87
N VAL A 43 4.41 0.99 6.96
CA VAL A 43 5.14 2.21 7.32
C VAL A 43 4.72 2.87 8.64
N GLU A 44 3.55 2.50 9.19
CA GLU A 44 3.03 3.06 10.44
C GLU A 44 2.26 1.99 11.19
N ASP A 45 2.08 2.19 12.49
CA ASP A 45 1.21 1.37 13.35
C ASP A 45 1.54 -0.12 13.33
N GLN A 46 2.83 -0.46 13.24
CA GLN A 46 3.28 -1.86 13.14
C GLN A 46 2.87 -2.71 14.34
N ASP A 47 2.65 -2.11 15.50
CA ASP A 47 2.26 -2.78 16.74
C ASP A 47 0.75 -2.80 17.02
N LEU A 48 -0.07 -2.22 16.14
CA LEU A 48 -1.53 -2.31 16.24
C LEU A 48 -2.04 -3.53 15.49
N TRP A 49 -3.04 -4.22 16.06
CA TRP A 49 -3.53 -5.48 15.46
C TRP A 49 -4.52 -5.25 14.32
N GLN A 50 -5.37 -4.24 14.45
CA GLN A 50 -6.53 -4.04 13.58
C GLN A 50 -6.39 -2.86 12.66
N ARG A 51 -5.20 -2.32 12.55
CA ARG A 51 -4.88 -1.22 11.65
C ARG A 51 -3.52 -1.48 11.01
N ALA A 52 -3.44 -1.31 9.71
CA ALA A 52 -2.18 -1.35 8.99
C ALA A 52 -2.09 -0.17 8.04
N VAL A 53 -0.91 0.38 7.89
CA VAL A 53 -0.64 1.45 6.93
C VAL A 53 0.46 0.97 5.99
N ILE A 54 0.13 0.88 4.69
CA ILE A 54 1.06 0.45 3.66
C ILE A 54 1.48 1.67 2.86
N GLY A 55 2.80 1.87 2.76
CA GLY A 55 3.39 2.87 1.88
C GLY A 55 3.87 2.22 0.60
N VAL A 56 3.64 2.88 -0.53
CA VAL A 56 4.06 2.44 -1.86
C VAL A 56 4.75 3.59 -2.56
N VAL A 57 5.90 3.33 -3.19
CA VAL A 57 6.67 4.35 -3.89
C VAL A 57 7.03 3.86 -5.29
N VAL A 58 6.93 4.75 -6.27
CA VAL A 58 7.35 4.51 -7.65
C VAL A 58 8.24 5.64 -8.14
N ALA A 59 9.29 5.30 -8.87
CA ALA A 59 10.14 6.26 -9.55
C ALA A 59 9.87 6.20 -11.06
N THR A 60 9.75 7.36 -11.70
CA THR A 60 9.48 7.46 -13.13
C THR A 60 9.98 8.81 -13.65
N ASN A 61 9.87 9.02 -14.96
CA ASN A 61 10.12 10.31 -15.60
C ASN A 61 8.84 11.00 -16.07
N ASP A 62 7.67 10.46 -15.69
CA ASP A 62 6.37 10.93 -16.21
C ASP A 62 5.35 10.95 -15.07
N THR A 63 4.86 12.13 -14.74
CA THR A 63 3.86 12.35 -13.68
C THR A 63 2.57 11.58 -13.95
N GLN A 64 2.09 11.55 -15.20
CA GLN A 64 0.88 10.82 -15.55
C GLN A 64 1.04 9.31 -15.32
N HIS A 65 2.19 8.77 -15.68
CA HIS A 65 2.48 7.35 -15.45
C HIS A 65 2.51 7.02 -13.96
N ALA A 66 3.14 7.88 -13.14
CA ALA A 66 3.13 7.70 -11.68
C ALA A 66 1.71 7.63 -11.13
N ASN A 67 0.84 8.55 -11.57
CA ASN A 67 -0.54 8.58 -11.13
C ASN A 67 -1.31 7.31 -11.56
N GLU A 68 -1.10 6.86 -12.79
CA GLU A 68 -1.74 5.63 -13.30
C GLU A 68 -1.33 4.41 -12.49
N VAL A 69 -0.04 4.25 -12.23
CA VAL A 69 0.48 3.10 -11.46
C VAL A 69 -0.08 3.12 -10.05
N LEU A 70 0.00 4.26 -9.35
CA LEU A 70 -0.47 4.34 -7.96
C LEU A 70 -1.97 4.17 -7.85
N SER A 71 -2.75 4.69 -8.80
CA SER A 71 -4.20 4.48 -8.83
C SER A 71 -4.57 3.02 -9.00
N LYS A 72 -3.84 2.29 -9.84
CA LYS A 72 -4.01 0.84 -10.01
C LYS A 72 -3.61 0.06 -8.76
N VAL A 73 -2.53 0.47 -8.11
CA VAL A 73 -2.08 -0.14 -6.85
C VAL A 73 -3.16 0.02 -5.77
N VAL A 74 -3.71 1.22 -5.61
CA VAL A 74 -4.78 1.49 -4.63
C VAL A 74 -5.98 0.60 -4.90
N SER A 75 -6.45 0.53 -6.15
CA SER A 75 -7.58 -0.33 -6.54
C SER A 75 -7.30 -1.81 -6.27
N PHE A 76 -6.07 -2.25 -6.53
CA PHE A 76 -5.64 -3.62 -6.27
C PHE A 76 -5.65 -3.94 -4.77
N ILE A 77 -5.07 -3.06 -3.94
CA ILE A 77 -5.02 -3.25 -2.49
C ILE A 77 -6.41 -3.30 -1.89
N ALA A 78 -7.35 -2.51 -2.41
CA ALA A 78 -8.72 -2.44 -1.89
C ALA A 78 -9.41 -3.80 -1.86
N THR A 79 -9.02 -4.72 -2.74
CA THR A 79 -9.63 -6.06 -2.83
C THR A 79 -8.62 -7.20 -2.72
N ALA A 80 -7.39 -6.91 -2.31
CA ALA A 80 -6.31 -7.91 -2.32
C ALA A 80 -6.47 -8.99 -1.25
N ASN A 81 -7.14 -8.69 -0.14
CA ASN A 81 -7.31 -9.64 0.96
C ASN A 81 -8.63 -9.33 1.67
N SER A 82 -9.47 -10.35 1.82
CA SER A 82 -10.81 -10.19 2.41
C SER A 82 -10.79 -9.83 3.90
N ALA A 83 -9.66 -10.05 4.59
CA ALA A 83 -9.50 -9.69 6.00
C ALA A 83 -9.22 -8.19 6.20
N ALA A 84 -8.94 -7.45 5.13
CA ALA A 84 -8.57 -6.04 5.19
C ALA A 84 -9.57 -5.17 4.43
N GLU A 85 -9.98 -4.08 5.07
CA GLU A 85 -10.87 -3.07 4.49
C GLU A 85 -10.08 -1.77 4.33
N MET A 86 -9.99 -1.23 3.12
CA MET A 86 -9.35 0.05 2.90
C MET A 86 -10.27 1.17 3.39
N THR A 87 -9.80 1.98 4.33
CA THR A 87 -10.57 3.07 4.92
C THR A 87 -10.23 4.43 4.35
N GLU A 88 -8.98 4.62 3.95
CA GLU A 88 -8.54 5.85 3.28
C GLU A 88 -7.26 5.60 2.50
N TYR A 89 -6.95 6.48 1.57
CA TYR A 89 -5.67 6.50 0.89
C TYR A 89 -5.29 7.92 0.50
N GLN A 90 -4.01 8.12 0.25
CA GLN A 90 -3.42 9.40 -0.16
C GLN A 90 -2.40 9.13 -1.25
N ILE A 91 -2.39 9.95 -2.29
CA ILE A 91 -1.39 9.90 -3.36
C ILE A 91 -0.71 11.26 -3.44
N ASP A 92 0.62 11.25 -3.49
CA ASP A 92 1.43 12.45 -3.65
C ASP A 92 2.48 12.18 -4.73
N ILE A 93 2.62 13.07 -5.69
CA ILE A 93 3.53 12.93 -6.82
C ILE A 93 4.36 14.20 -6.91
N GLU A 94 5.69 14.05 -6.80
CA GLU A 94 6.62 15.17 -6.71
C GLU A 94 7.78 15.02 -7.68
N PRO A 95 8.19 16.10 -8.35
CA PRO A 95 9.46 16.13 -9.04
C PRO A 95 10.59 16.17 -8.02
N MET A 96 11.61 15.32 -8.18
CA MET A 96 12.76 15.26 -7.30
C MET A 96 14.04 15.02 -8.11
N LEU A 97 15.11 15.71 -7.82
CA LEU A 97 16.44 15.58 -8.43
C LEU A 97 16.42 15.82 -9.95
#